data_11ad64d3f1e4b78c8fdea9fa42430c27
#
_entry.id   11ad64d3f1e4b78c8fdea9fa42430c27
#
_cell.length_a   1.000
_cell.length_b   1.000
_cell.length_c   1.000
_cell.angle_alpha   90.00
_cell.angle_beta   90.00
_cell.angle_gamma   90.00
#
_symmetry.space_group_name_H-M   'P 1'
#
loop_
_entity.id
_entity.type
_entity.pdbx_description
1 polymer ?
#
loop_
_entity_poly.entity_id
_entity_poly.type
_entity_poly.pdbx_seq_one_letter_code
_entity_poly.pdbx_strand_id
1 'polypeptide(L)'
;MNVPPKQAGPSIRAIADGDTRERLICGDCGFIQYDNPKIVVGAVVLWGDRILMCKRAIEPAYGRWTIPAGYMELGETPEEGAAREALEEACAKIEIGALIGVYSVPRIGQVQMIYRATLIDGAFAAGTESLEAMLCAWDEIPWNEIAFPTVRMARDEGSRRGRAESQKILESDPGN
;
A
#
# COMPACT_ATOMS: atom_id res chain seq x y z
N MET A 1 35.52 19.18 -16.70
CA MET A 1 34.28 18.50 -17.08
C MET A 1 33.17 19.51 -16.92
N ASN A 2 32.54 19.95 -18.04
CA ASN A 2 31.38 20.85 -18.00
C ASN A 2 30.19 20.02 -17.50
N VAL A 3 29.80 20.22 -16.25
CA VAL A 3 28.50 19.73 -15.77
C VAL A 3 27.42 20.57 -16.48
N PRO A 4 26.53 19.95 -17.25
CA PRO A 4 25.46 20.73 -17.88
C PRO A 4 24.63 21.42 -16.78
N PRO A 5 24.11 22.63 -17.05
CA PRO A 5 23.28 23.32 -16.06
C PRO A 5 22.12 22.42 -15.67
N LYS A 6 21.83 22.37 -14.37
CA LYS A 6 20.73 21.61 -13.79
C LYS A 6 19.45 22.03 -14.52
N GLN A 7 18.90 21.16 -15.40
CA GLN A 7 17.63 21.43 -16.05
C GLN A 7 16.58 21.59 -14.96
N ALA A 8 15.94 22.73 -14.92
CA ALA A 8 14.79 22.96 -14.07
C ALA A 8 13.68 22.03 -14.59
N GLY A 9 13.28 21.03 -13.80
CA GLY A 9 12.19 20.12 -14.18
C GLY A 9 10.86 20.85 -14.40
N PRO A 10 9.75 20.12 -14.65
CA PRO A 10 8.45 20.74 -14.88
C PRO A 10 8.03 21.55 -13.65
N SER A 11 7.83 22.85 -13.83
CA SER A 11 7.56 23.83 -12.78
C SER A 11 6.40 24.78 -13.05
N ILE A 12 5.94 24.83 -14.31
CA ILE A 12 4.83 25.70 -14.74
C ILE A 12 3.53 24.93 -14.61
N ARG A 13 2.58 25.44 -13.81
CA ARG A 13 1.21 24.90 -13.76
C ARG A 13 0.37 25.52 -14.85
N ALA A 14 -0.08 24.70 -15.80
CA ALA A 14 -0.97 25.11 -16.88
C ALA A 14 -1.78 23.94 -17.41
N ILE A 15 -2.86 24.24 -18.13
CA ILE A 15 -3.62 23.26 -18.89
C ILE A 15 -2.92 23.10 -20.24
N ALA A 16 -2.39 21.91 -20.51
CA ALA A 16 -1.76 21.61 -21.80
C ALA A 16 -2.79 21.51 -22.92
N ASP A 17 -2.36 21.70 -24.15
CA ASP A 17 -3.24 21.54 -25.31
C ASP A 17 -3.87 20.13 -25.33
N GLY A 18 -5.21 20.11 -25.41
CA GLY A 18 -5.98 18.85 -25.40
C GLY A 18 -6.20 18.23 -24.02
N ASP A 19 -5.70 18.81 -22.92
CA ASP A 19 -6.00 18.38 -21.55
C ASP A 19 -7.18 19.19 -20.97
N THR A 20 -7.74 18.69 -19.87
CA THR A 20 -8.81 19.32 -19.10
C THR A 20 -8.39 19.71 -17.68
N ARG A 21 -7.14 19.40 -17.29
CA ARG A 21 -6.60 19.61 -15.95
C ARG A 21 -5.26 20.32 -16.02
N GLU A 22 -4.96 21.08 -14.98
CA GLU A 22 -3.62 21.62 -14.80
C GLU A 22 -2.59 20.51 -14.60
N ARG A 23 -1.46 20.65 -15.29
CA ARG A 23 -0.27 19.79 -15.19
C ARG A 23 0.96 20.63 -14.88
N LEU A 24 2.01 19.96 -14.40
CA LEU A 24 3.33 20.57 -14.36
C LEU A 24 4.00 20.42 -15.73
N ILE A 25 4.40 21.53 -16.31
CA ILE A 25 5.02 21.62 -17.65
C ILE A 25 6.43 22.17 -17.49
N CYS A 26 7.39 21.59 -18.19
CA CYS A 26 8.74 22.13 -18.29
C CYS A 26 8.75 23.31 -19.29
N GLY A 27 9.17 24.50 -18.83
CA GLY A 27 9.25 25.69 -19.68
C GLY A 27 10.30 25.59 -20.79
N ASP A 28 11.32 24.74 -20.60
CA ASP A 28 12.44 24.64 -21.55
C ASP A 28 12.15 23.67 -22.71
N CYS A 29 11.51 22.52 -22.41
CA CYS A 29 11.31 21.45 -23.41
C CYS A 29 9.86 21.07 -23.65
N GLY A 30 8.91 21.67 -22.93
CA GLY A 30 7.48 21.34 -23.04
C GLY A 30 7.07 20.01 -22.44
N PHE A 31 7.96 19.29 -21.73
CA PHE A 31 7.60 18.02 -21.09
C PHE A 31 6.44 18.23 -20.10
N ILE A 32 5.42 17.39 -20.20
CA ILE A 32 4.24 17.42 -19.33
C ILE A 32 4.35 16.26 -18.34
N GLN A 33 4.31 16.58 -17.05
CA GLN A 33 4.28 15.57 -16.00
C GLN A 33 2.84 15.13 -15.75
N TYR A 34 2.60 13.84 -15.94
CA TYR A 34 1.34 13.20 -15.60
C TYR A 34 1.48 12.48 -14.27
N ASP A 35 0.81 12.99 -13.23
CA ASP A 35 0.76 12.34 -11.94
C ASP A 35 -0.42 11.37 -11.90
N ASN A 36 -0.12 10.10 -11.66
CA ASN A 36 -1.11 9.04 -11.47
C ASN A 36 -1.19 8.65 -9.97
N PRO A 37 -2.31 8.08 -9.52
CA PRO A 37 -2.36 7.49 -8.20
C PRO A 37 -1.24 6.46 -8.02
N LYS A 38 -0.60 6.48 -6.84
CA LYS A 38 0.40 5.48 -6.50
C LYS A 38 -0.30 4.15 -6.23
N ILE A 39 0.24 3.07 -6.76
CA ILE A 39 -0.26 1.72 -6.50
C ILE A 39 0.45 1.19 -5.25
N VAL A 40 -0.33 0.70 -4.30
CA VAL A 40 0.13 -0.03 -3.12
C VAL A 40 -0.33 -1.47 -3.27
N VAL A 41 0.55 -2.40 -3.00
CA VAL A 41 0.27 -3.84 -3.05
C VAL A 41 0.57 -4.48 -1.70
N GLY A 42 -0.24 -5.44 -1.29
CA GLY A 42 -0.04 -6.09 -0.01
C GLY A 42 -0.88 -7.35 0.14
N ALA A 43 -0.68 -8.05 1.25
CA ALA A 43 -1.33 -9.33 1.48
C ALA A 43 -1.82 -9.51 2.92
N VAL A 44 -3.02 -10.08 3.03
CA VAL A 44 -3.49 -10.75 4.24
C VAL A 44 -2.88 -12.14 4.25
N VAL A 45 -1.76 -12.29 4.96
CA VAL A 45 -0.98 -13.53 5.02
C VAL A 45 -1.49 -14.40 6.17
N LEU A 46 -1.90 -15.62 5.85
CA LEU A 46 -2.48 -16.56 6.80
C LEU A 46 -1.54 -17.73 7.08
N TRP A 47 -1.56 -18.19 8.33
CA TRP A 47 -0.98 -19.45 8.79
C TRP A 47 -2.00 -20.18 9.65
N GLY A 48 -2.68 -21.15 9.07
CA GLY A 48 -3.89 -21.72 9.69
C GLY A 48 -4.99 -20.67 9.85
N ASP A 49 -5.41 -20.44 11.09
CA ASP A 49 -6.40 -19.44 11.51
C ASP A 49 -5.79 -18.09 11.95
N ARG A 50 -4.46 -17.96 11.87
CA ARG A 50 -3.72 -16.78 12.29
C ARG A 50 -3.34 -15.90 11.12
N ILE A 51 -3.24 -14.60 11.38
CA ILE A 51 -2.82 -13.57 10.43
C ILE A 51 -1.46 -13.00 10.82
N LEU A 52 -0.61 -12.79 9.82
CA LEU A 52 0.68 -12.11 9.98
C LEU A 52 0.47 -10.60 10.02
N MET A 53 0.96 -9.98 11.09
CA MET A 53 0.94 -8.54 11.30
C MET A 53 2.35 -8.00 11.48
N CYS A 54 2.60 -6.79 10.96
CA CYS A 54 3.87 -6.06 11.09
C CYS A 54 3.64 -4.77 11.87
N LYS A 55 4.53 -4.46 12.80
CA LYS A 55 4.54 -3.17 13.53
C LYS A 55 5.53 -2.23 12.87
N ARG A 56 5.06 -1.14 12.33
CA ARG A 56 5.84 -0.23 11.50
C ARG A 56 7.04 0.39 12.24
N ALA A 57 8.20 0.38 11.59
CA ALA A 57 9.41 1.10 12.04
C ALA A 57 9.60 2.44 11.31
N ILE A 58 8.68 2.81 10.39
CA ILE A 58 8.79 4.00 9.54
C ILE A 58 7.51 4.85 9.59
N GLU A 59 7.65 6.14 9.27
CA GLU A 59 6.51 7.03 9.04
C GLU A 59 5.86 6.79 7.64
N PRO A 60 4.59 7.08 7.48
CA PRO A 60 3.62 7.48 8.50
C PRO A 60 3.22 6.32 9.41
N ALA A 61 2.65 6.62 10.57
CA ALA A 61 2.12 5.65 11.53
C ALA A 61 3.19 4.74 12.18
N TYR A 62 4.36 5.29 12.51
CA TYR A 62 5.39 4.61 13.30
C TYR A 62 4.81 3.96 14.57
N GLY A 63 5.21 2.72 14.86
CA GLY A 63 4.76 1.95 16.02
C GLY A 63 3.35 1.37 15.91
N ARG A 64 2.64 1.56 14.80
CA ARG A 64 1.31 0.98 14.57
C ARG A 64 1.39 -0.33 13.79
N TRP A 65 0.35 -1.16 13.94
CA TRP A 65 0.25 -2.45 13.29
C TRP A 65 -0.41 -2.38 11.92
N THR A 66 0.09 -3.17 10.98
CA THR A 66 -0.45 -3.30 9.62
C THR A 66 -0.25 -4.71 9.09
N ILE A 67 -0.87 -5.03 7.98
CA ILE A 67 -0.49 -6.17 7.14
C ILE A 67 0.72 -5.78 6.29
N PRO A 68 1.56 -6.72 5.82
CA PRO A 68 2.63 -6.41 4.88
C PRO A 68 2.09 -5.75 3.60
N ALA A 69 2.56 -4.54 3.33
CA ALA A 69 2.12 -3.78 2.16
C ALA A 69 2.98 -2.53 1.92
N GLY A 70 3.33 -2.26 0.66
CA GLY A 70 4.05 -1.06 0.25
C GLY A 70 3.81 -0.67 -1.20
N TYR A 71 4.61 0.24 -1.71
CA TYR A 71 4.47 0.72 -3.08
C TYR A 71 4.91 -0.35 -4.10
N MET A 72 4.06 -0.54 -5.12
CA MET A 72 4.41 -1.35 -6.27
C MET A 72 5.54 -0.69 -7.05
N GLU A 73 6.55 -1.48 -7.44
CA GLU A 73 7.69 -1.02 -8.21
C GLU A 73 7.53 -1.23 -9.73
N LEU A 74 8.33 -0.53 -10.52
CA LEU A 74 8.33 -0.71 -11.97
C LEU A 74 8.92 -2.08 -12.34
N GLY A 75 8.20 -2.79 -13.21
CA GLY A 75 8.67 -4.07 -13.74
C GLY A 75 8.22 -5.29 -12.96
N GLU A 76 7.46 -5.12 -11.87
CA GLU A 76 6.83 -6.24 -11.15
C GLU A 76 5.32 -6.29 -11.39
N THR A 77 4.73 -7.46 -11.25
CA THR A 77 3.27 -7.63 -11.16
C THR A 77 2.79 -7.26 -9.74
N PRO A 78 1.49 -6.97 -9.54
CA PRO A 78 0.94 -6.73 -8.20
C PRO A 78 1.17 -7.90 -7.23
N GLU A 79 1.13 -9.13 -7.73
CA GLU A 79 1.39 -10.34 -6.96
C GLU A 79 2.85 -10.44 -6.52
N GLU A 80 3.79 -10.16 -7.43
CA GLU A 80 5.23 -10.11 -7.14
C GLU A 80 5.54 -9.04 -6.11
N GLY A 81 4.96 -7.84 -6.26
CA GLY A 81 5.11 -6.75 -5.31
C GLY A 81 4.59 -7.11 -3.92
N ALA A 82 3.40 -7.71 -3.82
CA ALA A 82 2.86 -8.15 -2.54
C ALA A 82 3.72 -9.23 -1.86
N ALA A 83 4.32 -10.13 -2.64
CA ALA A 83 5.25 -11.14 -2.12
C ALA A 83 6.57 -10.51 -1.67
N ARG A 84 7.10 -9.53 -2.41
CA ARG A 84 8.31 -8.77 -2.04
C ARG A 84 8.10 -8.02 -0.72
N GLU A 85 6.99 -7.29 -0.58
CA GLU A 85 6.66 -6.55 0.64
C GLU A 85 6.56 -7.48 1.87
N ALA A 86 5.95 -8.67 1.73
CA ALA A 86 5.91 -9.65 2.82
C ALA A 86 7.31 -10.14 3.20
N LEU A 87 8.21 -10.30 2.22
CA LEU A 87 9.60 -10.69 2.48
C LEU A 87 10.38 -9.56 3.14
N GLU A 88 10.22 -8.31 2.71
CA GLU A 88 10.94 -7.14 3.21
C GLU A 88 10.47 -6.74 4.62
N GLU A 89 9.16 -6.68 4.87
CA GLU A 89 8.60 -6.22 6.14
C GLU A 89 8.52 -7.32 7.21
N ALA A 90 8.36 -8.59 6.80
CA ALA A 90 8.15 -9.70 7.72
C ALA A 90 9.11 -10.89 7.53
N CYS A 91 10.11 -10.81 6.65
CA CYS A 91 10.97 -11.93 6.27
C CYS A 91 10.17 -13.20 5.90
N ALA A 92 8.94 -13.02 5.45
CA ALA A 92 7.97 -14.07 5.22
C ALA A 92 7.92 -14.48 3.75
N LYS A 93 8.07 -15.78 3.47
CA LYS A 93 7.80 -16.35 2.15
C LYS A 93 6.34 -16.73 2.05
N ILE A 94 5.65 -16.21 1.05
CA ILE A 94 4.21 -16.40 0.91
C ILE A 94 3.83 -16.93 -0.47
N GLU A 95 2.75 -17.66 -0.51
CA GLU A 95 2.05 -18.04 -1.73
C GLU A 95 0.84 -17.12 -1.91
N ILE A 96 0.85 -16.33 -2.99
CA ILE A 96 -0.22 -15.40 -3.31
C ILE A 96 -1.44 -16.17 -3.83
N GLY A 97 -2.59 -15.88 -3.26
CA GLY A 97 -3.89 -16.40 -3.66
C GLY A 97 -4.78 -15.34 -4.33
N ALA A 98 -6.06 -15.38 -4.03
CA ALA A 98 -7.04 -14.49 -4.66
C ALA A 98 -6.89 -13.02 -4.23
N LEU A 99 -7.17 -12.11 -5.16
CA LEU A 99 -7.35 -10.69 -4.86
C LEU A 99 -8.57 -10.51 -3.96
N ILE A 100 -8.37 -9.95 -2.76
CA ILE A 100 -9.45 -9.63 -1.81
C ILE A 100 -10.20 -8.40 -2.30
N GLY A 101 -9.48 -7.35 -2.69
CA GLY A 101 -10.11 -6.14 -3.18
C GLY A 101 -9.12 -5.10 -3.71
N VAL A 102 -9.71 -4.13 -4.41
CA VAL A 102 -9.02 -2.92 -4.87
C VAL A 102 -9.67 -1.72 -4.16
N TYR A 103 -8.88 -1.01 -3.37
CA TYR A 103 -9.34 0.09 -2.54
C TYR A 103 -8.78 1.41 -3.06
N SER A 104 -9.66 2.30 -3.49
CA SER A 104 -9.26 3.66 -3.88
C SER A 104 -9.22 4.56 -2.65
N VAL A 105 -8.10 5.25 -2.45
CA VAL A 105 -7.91 6.24 -1.38
C VAL A 105 -7.60 7.60 -2.01
N PRO A 106 -8.61 8.32 -2.56
CA PRO A 106 -8.40 9.53 -3.38
C PRO A 106 -7.70 10.64 -2.62
N ARG A 107 -7.95 10.77 -1.31
CA ARG A 107 -7.38 11.82 -0.46
C ARG A 107 -5.85 11.83 -0.44
N ILE A 108 -5.23 10.67 -0.54
CA ILE A 108 -3.76 10.52 -0.57
C ILE A 108 -3.23 10.07 -1.93
N GLY A 109 -4.11 10.02 -2.94
CA GLY A 109 -3.73 9.63 -4.30
C GLY A 109 -3.22 8.19 -4.38
N GLN A 110 -3.87 7.24 -3.73
CA GLN A 110 -3.48 5.82 -3.76
C GLN A 110 -4.58 4.91 -4.26
N VAL A 111 -4.17 3.81 -4.90
CA VAL A 111 -4.97 2.62 -5.17
C VAL A 111 -4.26 1.44 -4.51
N GLN A 112 -4.96 0.73 -3.63
CA GLN A 112 -4.39 -0.39 -2.87
C GLN A 112 -5.00 -1.70 -3.35
N MET A 113 -4.16 -2.66 -3.71
CA MET A 113 -4.53 -4.00 -4.16
C MET A 113 -4.11 -5.00 -3.08
N ILE A 114 -5.09 -5.61 -2.40
CA ILE A 114 -4.82 -6.51 -1.28
C ILE A 114 -5.19 -7.93 -1.67
N TYR A 115 -4.23 -8.82 -1.52
CA TYR A 115 -4.34 -10.24 -1.80
C TYR A 115 -4.54 -11.06 -0.53
N ARG A 116 -5.18 -12.21 -0.67
CA ARG A 116 -5.07 -13.30 0.30
C ARG A 116 -3.78 -14.06 -0.01
N ALA A 117 -3.02 -14.43 1.00
CA ALA A 117 -1.83 -15.24 0.82
C ALA A 117 -1.69 -16.26 1.96
N THR A 118 -0.87 -17.28 1.72
CA THR A 118 -0.53 -18.30 2.71
C THR A 118 0.97 -18.24 3.01
N LEU A 119 1.35 -18.27 4.26
CA LEU A 119 2.74 -18.41 4.68
C LEU A 119 3.23 -19.82 4.31
N ILE A 120 4.40 -19.95 3.63
CA ILE A 120 4.82 -21.23 3.05
C ILE A 120 5.35 -22.20 4.11
N ASP A 121 6.23 -21.73 5.00
CA ASP A 121 6.98 -22.57 5.93
C ASP A 121 6.77 -22.20 7.41
N GLY A 122 5.87 -21.26 7.69
CA GLY A 122 5.61 -20.75 9.03
C GLY A 122 6.70 -19.83 9.57
N ALA A 123 7.78 -19.59 8.83
CA ALA A 123 8.87 -18.72 9.24
C ALA A 123 8.56 -17.25 8.95
N PHE A 124 8.79 -16.39 9.93
CA PHE A 124 8.69 -14.94 9.81
C PHE A 124 9.57 -14.27 10.87
N ALA A 125 9.93 -13.03 10.64
CA ALA A 125 10.65 -12.17 11.56
C ALA A 125 10.41 -10.71 11.17
N ALA A 126 10.64 -9.76 12.09
CA ALA A 126 10.61 -8.35 11.73
C ALA A 126 11.69 -8.03 10.70
N GLY A 127 11.30 -7.45 9.57
CA GLY A 127 12.21 -6.91 8.57
C GLY A 127 12.73 -5.52 8.95
N THR A 128 13.45 -4.88 8.04
CA THR A 128 14.14 -3.59 8.32
C THR A 128 13.16 -2.43 8.55
N GLU A 129 11.95 -2.51 8.00
CA GLU A 129 10.90 -1.50 8.14
C GLU A 129 9.86 -1.88 9.21
N SER A 130 10.12 -2.95 9.98
CA SER A 130 9.25 -3.43 11.05
C SER A 130 9.98 -3.47 12.39
N LEU A 131 9.35 -2.95 13.45
CA LEU A 131 9.81 -3.09 14.84
C LEU A 131 9.56 -4.50 15.36
N GLU A 132 8.46 -5.11 14.90
CA GLU A 132 7.95 -6.38 15.38
C GLU A 132 7.10 -7.04 14.29
N ALA A 133 7.10 -8.36 14.24
CA ALA A 133 6.17 -9.15 13.45
C ALA A 133 5.51 -10.21 14.35
N MET A 134 4.22 -10.48 14.14
CA MET A 134 3.49 -11.48 14.93
C MET A 134 2.47 -12.25 14.10
N LEU A 135 2.22 -13.50 14.50
CA LEU A 135 1.04 -14.27 14.08
C LEU A 135 0.01 -14.22 15.20
N CYS A 136 -1.16 -13.65 14.95
CA CYS A 136 -2.23 -13.53 15.94
C CYS A 136 -3.57 -14.04 15.36
N ALA A 137 -4.47 -14.46 16.23
CA ALA A 137 -5.85 -14.73 15.85
C ALA A 137 -6.59 -13.42 15.55
N TRP A 138 -7.71 -13.50 14.83
CA TRP A 138 -8.47 -12.31 14.42
C TRP A 138 -9.00 -11.47 15.60
N ASP A 139 -9.30 -12.10 16.72
CA ASP A 139 -9.75 -11.45 17.96
C ASP A 139 -8.61 -10.88 18.80
N GLU A 140 -7.38 -11.31 18.53
CA GLU A 140 -6.16 -10.81 19.17
C GLU A 140 -5.56 -9.57 18.45
N ILE A 141 -6.07 -9.22 17.25
CA ILE A 141 -5.57 -8.06 16.50
C ILE A 141 -5.77 -6.78 17.32
N PRO A 142 -4.72 -5.97 17.52
CA PRO A 142 -4.80 -4.71 18.27
C PRO A 142 -5.50 -3.61 17.45
N TRP A 143 -6.81 -3.73 17.26
CA TRP A 143 -7.62 -2.88 16.37
C TRP A 143 -7.50 -1.38 16.63
N ASN A 144 -7.20 -0.98 17.88
CA ASN A 144 -7.00 0.42 18.25
C ASN A 144 -5.62 0.97 17.84
N GLU A 145 -4.70 0.08 17.46
CA GLU A 145 -3.33 0.39 17.06
C GLU A 145 -3.08 0.12 15.58
N ILE A 146 -4.12 -0.12 14.79
CA ILE A 146 -3.99 -0.34 13.35
C ILE A 146 -3.61 0.97 12.65
N ALA A 147 -2.60 0.88 11.77
CA ALA A 147 -2.07 2.00 11.03
C ALA A 147 -3.04 2.54 9.96
N PHE A 148 -3.71 1.63 9.25
CA PHE A 148 -4.49 2.00 8.06
C PHE A 148 -5.87 1.33 8.04
N PRO A 149 -6.93 2.05 7.62
CA PRO A 149 -8.29 1.50 7.53
C PRO A 149 -8.43 0.26 6.65
N THR A 150 -7.59 0.14 5.61
CA THR A 150 -7.61 -0.99 4.66
C THR A 150 -7.42 -2.36 5.32
N VAL A 151 -6.70 -2.45 6.44
CA VAL A 151 -6.58 -3.70 7.23
C VAL A 151 -7.95 -4.14 7.74
N ARG A 152 -8.80 -3.19 8.18
CA ARG A 152 -10.18 -3.49 8.64
C ARG A 152 -11.07 -3.92 7.48
N MET A 153 -10.92 -3.27 6.31
CA MET A 153 -11.70 -3.57 5.11
C MET A 153 -11.38 -4.97 4.57
N ALA A 154 -10.11 -5.35 4.53
CA ALA A 154 -9.68 -6.69 4.12
C ALA A 154 -10.30 -7.80 5.01
N ARG A 155 -10.55 -7.52 6.30
CA ARG A 155 -11.31 -8.39 7.21
C ARG A 155 -12.76 -8.56 6.79
N ASP A 156 -13.45 -7.45 6.51
CA ASP A 156 -14.89 -7.44 6.29
C ASP A 156 -15.29 -8.12 4.97
N GLU A 157 -14.47 -8.00 3.94
CA GLU A 157 -14.65 -8.72 2.67
C GLU A 157 -14.36 -10.22 2.80
N GLY A 158 -13.41 -10.62 3.66
CA GLY A 158 -13.17 -12.02 3.99
C GLY A 158 -14.37 -12.68 4.69
N SER A 159 -15.25 -11.89 5.33
CA SER A 159 -16.43 -12.34 6.07
C SER A 159 -17.77 -12.21 5.33
N ARG A 160 -17.81 -11.89 4.03
CA ARG A 160 -19.02 -11.72 3.20
C ARG A 160 -19.96 -10.56 3.58
N ARG A 161 -19.53 -9.58 4.34
CA ARG A 161 -20.33 -8.39 4.63
C ARG A 161 -19.73 -7.14 3.98
N GLY A 162 -20.30 -6.77 2.85
CA GLY A 162 -20.52 -5.38 2.49
C GLY A 162 -19.43 -4.60 1.76
N ARG A 163 -19.31 -4.77 0.42
CA ARG A 163 -18.63 -3.79 -0.45
C ARG A 163 -19.12 -2.35 -0.25
N ALA A 164 -20.40 -2.17 0.15
CA ALA A 164 -21.01 -0.85 0.33
C ALA A 164 -20.63 -0.14 1.64
N GLU A 165 -20.31 -0.88 2.71
CA GLU A 165 -19.84 -0.31 3.98
C GLU A 165 -18.37 0.07 3.94
N SER A 166 -17.55 -0.70 3.23
CA SER A 166 -16.12 -0.44 3.05
C SER A 166 -15.85 0.90 2.37
N GLN A 167 -16.63 1.24 1.35
CA GLN A 167 -16.51 2.53 0.64
C GLN A 167 -16.81 3.72 1.56
N LYS A 168 -17.81 3.61 2.45
CA LYS A 168 -18.19 4.67 3.39
C LYS A 168 -17.13 4.97 4.45
N ILE A 169 -16.37 3.95 4.88
CA ILE A 169 -15.31 4.13 5.90
C ILE A 169 -14.16 4.97 5.34
N LEU A 170 -13.81 4.80 4.04
CA LEU A 170 -12.77 5.61 3.39
C LEU A 170 -13.16 7.08 3.21
N GLU A 171 -14.46 7.35 3.06
CA GLU A 171 -14.97 8.71 2.88
C GLU A 171 -15.17 9.45 4.22
N SER A 172 -15.33 8.71 5.32
CA SER A 172 -15.67 9.24 6.64
C SER A 172 -14.52 9.34 7.64
N ASP A 173 -13.30 8.89 7.30
CA ASP A 173 -12.14 9.00 8.20
C ASP A 173 -11.60 10.45 8.20
N PRO A 174 -11.83 11.25 9.27
CA PRO A 174 -11.49 12.67 9.31
C PRO A 174 -10.05 12.97 9.71
N GLY A 175 -9.22 11.97 9.90
CA GLY A 175 -7.95 12.20 10.57
C GLY A 175 -6.78 11.32 10.16
N ASN A 176 -5.92 11.85 9.40
CA ASN A 176 -4.48 12.01 9.60
C ASN A 176 -3.87 12.75 8.41
#